data_372c4adbe8f66f704120cbb6ed25b9ec
#
_entry.id   372c4adbe8f66f704120cbb6ed25b9ec
#
_cell.length_a   1.000
_cell.length_b   1.000
_cell.length_c   1.000
_cell.angle_alpha   90.00
_cell.angle_beta   90.00
_cell.angle_gamma   90.00
#
_symmetry.space_group_name_H-M   'P 1'
#
loop_
_entity.id
_entity.type
_entity.pdbx_description
1 polymer ?
#
loop_
_entity_poly.entity_id
_entity_poly.type
_entity_poly.pdbx_seq_one_letter_code
_entity_poly.pdbx_strand_id
1 'polypeptide(L)'
;MSLMLLCAAVSVHAQKATVAVGHINSTELLQQMPDLEGVKTQLESLKKELEENLENMQVEYNRKLDEYQTKKSTWSAPVVAEKEQELVQLGERVQGFQETAQMSMQQKQQELMQPIQEKVVKAIGEVASTKGLMYVIDDAVAIWISPDAVDLMADVKKKLGIN
;
A
#
# COMPACT_ATOMS: atom_id res chain seq x y z
N MET A 1 -49.37 26.65 63.29
CA MET A 1 -49.09 25.59 62.28
C MET A 1 -48.14 26.19 61.29
N SER A 2 -46.86 25.89 61.41
CA SER A 2 -45.79 26.45 60.58
C SER A 2 -45.34 25.33 59.62
N LEU A 3 -45.59 25.49 58.31
CA LEU A 3 -45.25 24.56 57.25
C LEU A 3 -43.82 24.87 56.78
N MET A 4 -42.84 24.03 57.21
CA MET A 4 -41.46 24.06 56.74
C MET A 4 -41.38 23.41 55.34
N LEU A 5 -41.15 24.21 54.30
CA LEU A 5 -40.89 23.76 52.94
C LEU A 5 -39.41 23.33 52.84
N LEU A 6 -39.14 22.00 52.78
CA LEU A 6 -37.82 21.44 52.61
C LEU A 6 -37.47 21.43 51.12
N CYS A 7 -36.70 22.43 50.63
CA CYS A 7 -36.13 22.42 49.28
C CYS A 7 -34.94 21.45 49.22
N ALA A 8 -35.18 20.26 48.69
CA ALA A 8 -34.10 19.33 48.34
C ALA A 8 -33.42 19.83 47.04
N ALA A 9 -32.21 20.39 47.20
CA ALA A 9 -31.36 20.76 46.05
C ALA A 9 -30.81 19.50 45.42
N VAL A 10 -31.39 19.09 44.32
CA VAL A 10 -30.86 18.02 43.45
C VAL A 10 -29.63 18.60 42.73
N SER A 11 -28.43 18.27 43.19
CA SER A 11 -27.18 18.59 42.50
C SER A 11 -27.06 17.70 41.25
N VAL A 12 -27.46 18.22 40.09
CA VAL A 12 -27.21 17.59 38.81
C VAL A 12 -25.70 17.71 38.50
N HIS A 13 -24.96 16.67 38.81
CA HIS A 13 -23.59 16.55 38.35
C HIS A 13 -23.65 16.24 36.84
N ALA A 14 -23.46 17.27 36.00
CA ALA A 14 -23.19 17.08 34.60
C ALA A 14 -21.85 16.32 34.48
N GLN A 15 -21.91 15.02 34.31
CA GLN A 15 -20.73 14.22 33.92
C GLN A 15 -20.30 14.74 32.54
N LYS A 16 -19.19 15.47 32.54
CA LYS A 16 -18.51 15.87 31.33
C LYS A 16 -18.11 14.56 30.63
N ALA A 17 -18.82 14.16 29.59
CA ALA A 17 -18.45 13.02 28.78
C ALA A 17 -17.07 13.32 28.19
N THR A 18 -16.02 12.78 28.79
CA THR A 18 -14.68 12.84 28.24
C THR A 18 -14.66 11.91 27.04
N VAL A 19 -14.53 12.47 25.84
CA VAL A 19 -14.34 11.69 24.61
C VAL A 19 -13.01 10.95 24.78
N ALA A 20 -13.08 9.62 24.90
CA ALA A 20 -11.89 8.80 25.03
C ALA A 20 -11.27 8.62 23.61
N VAL A 21 -10.07 9.16 23.44
CA VAL A 21 -9.29 9.12 22.20
C VAL A 21 -8.01 8.34 22.45
N GLY A 22 -7.70 7.43 21.54
CA GLY A 22 -6.42 6.75 21.48
C GLY A 22 -5.61 7.21 20.27
N HIS A 23 -4.37 6.81 20.23
CA HIS A 23 -3.48 7.05 19.10
C HIS A 23 -2.60 5.84 18.80
N ILE A 24 -2.05 5.80 17.59
CA ILE A 24 -1.13 4.76 17.13
C ILE A 24 -0.35 5.25 15.92
N ASN A 25 0.91 4.88 15.81
CA ASN A 25 1.69 5.04 14.59
C ASN A 25 1.41 3.85 13.64
N SER A 26 0.45 4.01 12.74
CA SER A 26 0.06 2.94 11.82
C SER A 26 1.16 2.57 10.84
N THR A 27 2.01 3.52 10.44
CA THR A 27 3.15 3.28 9.54
C THR A 27 4.20 2.39 10.22
N GLU A 28 4.54 2.69 11.47
CA GLU A 28 5.48 1.88 12.25
C GLU A 28 4.93 0.46 12.46
N LEU A 29 3.65 0.35 12.79
CA LEU A 29 2.98 -0.94 12.96
C LEU A 29 3.01 -1.76 11.67
N LEU A 30 2.66 -1.16 10.53
CA LEU A 30 2.70 -1.81 9.22
C LEU A 30 4.10 -2.34 8.89
N GLN A 31 5.16 -1.56 9.16
CA GLN A 31 6.54 -2.00 8.90
C GLN A 31 6.96 -3.24 9.70
N GLN A 32 6.28 -3.52 10.81
CA GLN A 32 6.55 -4.66 11.66
C GLN A 32 5.66 -5.88 11.35
N MET A 33 4.78 -5.77 10.36
CA MET A 33 3.91 -6.88 9.95
C MET A 33 4.71 -8.02 9.32
N PRO A 34 4.63 -9.26 9.83
CA PRO A 34 5.31 -10.41 9.24
C PRO A 34 4.83 -10.73 7.82
N ASP A 35 3.60 -10.36 7.51
CA ASP A 35 3.00 -10.51 6.17
C ASP A 35 3.79 -9.76 5.08
N LEU A 36 4.57 -8.72 5.44
CA LEU A 36 5.37 -7.94 4.47
C LEU A 36 6.48 -8.74 3.79
N GLU A 37 7.01 -9.77 4.45
CA GLU A 37 8.02 -10.64 3.80
C GLU A 37 7.42 -11.38 2.61
N GLY A 38 6.17 -11.84 2.73
CA GLY A 38 5.44 -12.44 1.62
C GLY A 38 5.17 -11.46 0.47
N VAL A 39 4.87 -10.20 0.80
CA VAL A 39 4.69 -9.12 -0.20
C VAL A 39 6.00 -8.88 -0.94
N LYS A 40 7.11 -8.72 -0.22
CA LYS A 40 8.43 -8.50 -0.80
C LYS A 40 8.82 -9.63 -1.75
N THR A 41 8.67 -10.87 -1.33
CA THR A 41 8.99 -12.05 -2.15
C THR A 41 8.17 -12.08 -3.44
N GLN A 42 6.87 -11.79 -3.38
CA GLN A 42 6.01 -11.78 -4.57
C GLN A 42 6.36 -10.62 -5.52
N LEU A 43 6.67 -9.44 -4.99
CA LEU A 43 7.10 -8.30 -5.81
C LEU A 43 8.47 -8.54 -6.47
N GLU A 44 9.41 -9.16 -5.77
CA GLU A 44 10.71 -9.54 -6.34
C GLU A 44 10.55 -10.58 -7.46
N SER A 45 9.66 -11.56 -7.27
CA SER A 45 9.36 -12.56 -8.31
C SER A 45 8.74 -11.91 -9.54
N LEU A 46 7.76 -11.05 -9.37
CA LEU A 46 7.14 -10.32 -10.50
C LEU A 46 8.15 -9.41 -11.20
N LYS A 47 8.97 -8.69 -10.45
CA LYS A 47 10.03 -7.84 -11.00
C LYS A 47 10.96 -8.65 -11.90
N LYS A 48 11.44 -9.79 -11.41
CA LYS A 48 12.33 -10.68 -12.16
C LYS A 48 11.67 -11.18 -13.45
N GLU A 49 10.41 -11.60 -13.40
CA GLU A 49 9.66 -12.03 -14.58
C GLU A 49 9.53 -10.92 -15.63
N LEU A 50 9.22 -9.69 -15.17
CA LEU A 50 9.10 -8.53 -16.07
C LEU A 50 10.45 -8.13 -16.67
N GLU A 51 11.55 -8.19 -15.90
CA GLU A 51 12.90 -7.92 -16.39
C GLU A 51 13.35 -8.96 -17.43
N GLU A 52 13.11 -10.25 -17.19
CA GLU A 52 13.42 -11.34 -18.14
C GLU A 52 12.62 -11.18 -19.46
N ASN A 53 11.34 -10.82 -19.37
CA ASN A 53 10.52 -10.57 -20.55
C ASN A 53 11.02 -9.36 -21.35
N LEU A 54 11.37 -8.27 -20.68
CA LEU A 54 11.94 -7.09 -21.31
C LEU A 54 13.27 -7.39 -21.99
N GLU A 55 14.15 -8.13 -21.33
CA GLU A 55 15.43 -8.57 -21.91
C GLU A 55 15.22 -9.41 -23.17
N ASN A 56 14.32 -10.38 -23.12
CA ASN A 56 13.99 -11.22 -24.31
C ASN A 56 13.49 -10.37 -25.49
N MET A 57 12.64 -9.38 -25.22
CA MET A 57 12.13 -8.48 -26.27
C MET A 57 13.26 -7.60 -26.84
N GLN A 58 14.17 -7.11 -26.01
CA GLN A 58 15.33 -6.32 -26.44
C GLN A 58 16.32 -7.17 -27.26
N VAL A 59 16.57 -8.41 -26.85
CA VAL A 59 17.40 -9.36 -27.60
C VAL A 59 16.79 -9.64 -28.99
N GLU A 60 15.48 -9.85 -29.07
CA GLU A 60 14.78 -10.02 -30.35
C GLU A 60 14.92 -8.78 -31.24
N TYR A 61 14.69 -7.60 -30.69
CA TYR A 61 14.84 -6.33 -31.42
C TYR A 61 16.25 -6.17 -31.96
N ASN A 62 17.27 -6.35 -31.12
CA ASN A 62 18.67 -6.19 -31.52
C ASN A 62 19.09 -7.20 -32.59
N ARG A 63 18.65 -8.44 -32.48
CA ARG A 63 18.91 -9.47 -33.51
C ARG A 63 18.31 -9.09 -34.83
N LYS A 64 17.08 -8.58 -34.85
CA LYS A 64 16.40 -8.16 -36.13
C LYS A 64 17.01 -6.89 -36.69
N LEU A 65 17.46 -5.98 -35.84
CA LEU A 65 18.16 -4.77 -36.25
C LEU A 65 19.52 -5.11 -36.90
N ASP A 66 20.30 -6.03 -36.31
CA ASP A 66 21.55 -6.51 -36.89
C ASP A 66 21.32 -7.21 -38.24
N GLU A 67 20.31 -8.06 -38.31
CA GLU A 67 19.91 -8.69 -39.57
C GLU A 67 19.54 -7.66 -40.65
N TYR A 68 18.77 -6.66 -40.29
CA TYR A 68 18.40 -5.56 -41.19
C TYR A 68 19.64 -4.81 -41.67
N GLN A 69 20.54 -4.41 -40.75
CA GLN A 69 21.76 -3.67 -41.10
C GLN A 69 22.69 -4.44 -42.02
N THR A 70 22.81 -5.74 -41.84
CA THR A 70 23.72 -6.59 -42.62
C THR A 70 23.16 -6.99 -43.96
N LYS A 71 21.84 -7.20 -44.10
CA LYS A 71 21.22 -7.76 -45.29
C LYS A 71 20.41 -6.77 -46.12
N LYS A 72 20.16 -5.57 -45.67
CA LYS A 72 19.30 -4.56 -46.31
C LYS A 72 19.74 -4.27 -47.75
N SER A 73 21.04 -4.29 -48.07
CA SER A 73 21.55 -4.07 -49.43
C SER A 73 21.26 -5.23 -50.41
N THR A 74 20.91 -6.42 -49.90
CA THR A 74 20.59 -7.62 -50.68
C THR A 74 19.09 -7.84 -50.88
N TRP A 75 18.26 -7.10 -50.18
CA TRP A 75 16.81 -7.24 -50.23
C TRP A 75 16.17 -6.35 -51.29
N SER A 76 15.01 -6.79 -51.81
CA SER A 76 14.17 -5.94 -52.63
C SER A 76 13.53 -4.81 -51.83
N ALA A 77 13.18 -3.70 -52.48
CA ALA A 77 12.57 -2.55 -51.81
C ALA A 77 11.31 -2.90 -50.99
N PRO A 78 10.38 -3.77 -51.45
CA PRO A 78 9.25 -4.18 -50.59
C PRO A 78 9.67 -4.92 -49.33
N VAL A 79 10.70 -5.78 -49.39
CA VAL A 79 11.22 -6.50 -48.22
C VAL A 79 11.89 -5.55 -47.23
N VAL A 80 12.62 -4.56 -47.73
CA VAL A 80 13.21 -3.53 -46.85
C VAL A 80 12.11 -2.79 -46.10
N ALA A 81 11.05 -2.36 -46.79
CA ALA A 81 9.94 -1.65 -46.16
C ALA A 81 9.21 -2.51 -45.09
N GLU A 82 9.02 -3.81 -45.37
CA GLU A 82 8.45 -4.76 -44.39
C GLU A 82 9.33 -4.88 -43.15
N LYS A 83 10.65 -5.03 -43.33
CA LYS A 83 11.59 -5.15 -42.18
C LYS A 83 11.70 -3.87 -41.36
N GLU A 84 11.65 -2.70 -41.99
CA GLU A 84 11.59 -1.42 -41.31
C GLU A 84 10.33 -1.31 -40.44
N GLN A 85 9.17 -1.70 -40.98
CA GLN A 85 7.91 -1.71 -40.25
C GLN A 85 7.95 -2.71 -39.07
N GLU A 86 8.53 -3.90 -39.27
CA GLU A 86 8.70 -4.89 -38.22
C GLU A 86 9.56 -4.33 -37.04
N LEU A 87 10.66 -3.64 -37.33
CA LEU A 87 11.52 -3.00 -36.31
C LEU A 87 10.79 -1.90 -35.57
N VAL A 88 10.02 -1.06 -36.27
CA VAL A 88 9.20 -0.03 -35.63
C VAL A 88 8.21 -0.67 -34.64
N GLN A 89 7.46 -1.68 -35.08
CA GLN A 89 6.49 -2.38 -34.23
C GLN A 89 7.15 -3.04 -33.00
N LEU A 90 8.34 -3.63 -33.18
CA LEU A 90 9.07 -4.21 -32.06
C LEU A 90 9.54 -3.14 -31.07
N GLY A 91 10.03 -2.00 -31.58
CA GLY A 91 10.41 -0.86 -30.73
C GLY A 91 9.23 -0.34 -29.90
N GLU A 92 8.07 -0.16 -30.56
CA GLU A 92 6.83 0.25 -29.88
C GLU A 92 6.38 -0.79 -28.82
N ARG A 93 6.51 -2.09 -29.13
CA ARG A 93 6.20 -3.15 -28.15
C ARG A 93 7.12 -3.13 -26.95
N VAL A 94 8.43 -2.92 -27.12
CA VAL A 94 9.37 -2.79 -26.01
C VAL A 94 8.99 -1.62 -25.12
N GLN A 95 8.73 -0.45 -25.72
CA GLN A 95 8.31 0.74 -24.96
C GLN A 95 6.99 0.52 -24.23
N GLY A 96 5.97 0.01 -24.91
CA GLY A 96 4.66 -0.26 -24.30
C GLY A 96 4.73 -1.31 -23.19
N PHE A 97 5.63 -2.30 -23.33
CA PHE A 97 5.86 -3.27 -22.26
C PHE A 97 6.49 -2.63 -21.02
N GLN A 98 7.43 -1.70 -21.17
CA GLN A 98 8.03 -0.99 -20.02
C GLN A 98 6.97 -0.23 -19.21
N GLU A 99 6.06 0.49 -19.90
CA GLU A 99 4.96 1.19 -19.25
C GLU A 99 3.99 0.21 -18.55
N THR A 100 3.65 -0.88 -19.22
CA THR A 100 2.78 -1.92 -18.64
C THR A 100 3.43 -2.61 -17.45
N ALA A 101 4.72 -2.89 -17.50
CA ALA A 101 5.48 -3.49 -16.41
C ALA A 101 5.47 -2.60 -15.16
N GLN A 102 5.66 -1.29 -15.33
CA GLN A 102 5.60 -0.35 -14.22
C GLN A 102 4.20 -0.31 -13.58
N MET A 103 3.15 -0.26 -14.40
CA MET A 103 1.76 -0.29 -13.91
C MET A 103 1.46 -1.61 -13.19
N SER A 104 1.91 -2.75 -13.74
CA SER A 104 1.72 -4.07 -13.13
C SER A 104 2.38 -4.18 -11.75
N MET A 105 3.60 -3.64 -11.60
CA MET A 105 4.28 -3.58 -10.30
C MET A 105 3.48 -2.77 -9.28
N GLN A 106 3.00 -1.59 -9.67
CA GLN A 106 2.22 -0.73 -8.79
C GLN A 106 0.89 -1.37 -8.39
N GLN A 107 0.19 -1.96 -9.35
CA GLN A 107 -1.07 -2.66 -9.11
C GLN A 107 -0.87 -3.86 -8.17
N LYS A 108 0.18 -4.65 -8.40
CA LYS A 108 0.49 -5.81 -7.55
C LYS A 108 0.84 -5.40 -6.13
N GLN A 109 1.61 -4.32 -5.96
CA GLN A 109 1.91 -3.77 -4.64
C GLN A 109 0.63 -3.36 -3.90
N GLN A 110 -0.29 -2.68 -4.58
CA GLN A 110 -1.56 -2.24 -4.01
C GLN A 110 -2.43 -3.45 -3.60
N GLU A 111 -2.55 -4.45 -4.50
CA GLU A 111 -3.29 -5.70 -4.26
C GLU A 111 -2.76 -6.46 -3.02
N LEU A 112 -1.44 -6.55 -2.88
CA LEU A 112 -0.82 -7.26 -1.77
C LEU A 112 -0.85 -6.49 -0.45
N MET A 113 -0.80 -5.15 -0.50
CA MET A 113 -0.84 -4.31 0.70
C MET A 113 -2.24 -4.13 1.27
N GLN A 114 -3.27 -4.16 0.44
CA GLN A 114 -4.66 -3.94 0.88
C GLN A 114 -5.10 -4.88 2.01
N PRO A 115 -4.95 -6.22 1.92
CA PRO A 115 -5.38 -7.12 2.98
C PRO A 115 -4.60 -6.91 4.29
N ILE A 116 -3.33 -6.48 4.20
CA ILE A 116 -2.51 -6.17 5.38
C ILE A 116 -3.04 -4.92 6.08
N GLN A 117 -3.34 -3.88 5.32
CA GLN A 117 -3.93 -2.65 5.85
C GLN A 117 -5.30 -2.93 6.51
N GLU A 118 -6.15 -3.71 5.86
CA GLU A 118 -7.46 -4.10 6.42
C GLU A 118 -7.30 -4.87 7.73
N LYS A 119 -6.34 -5.80 7.80
CA LYS A 119 -6.01 -6.57 9.00
C LYS A 119 -5.56 -5.65 10.14
N VAL A 120 -4.72 -4.66 9.85
CA VAL A 120 -4.25 -3.66 10.84
C VAL A 120 -5.40 -2.79 11.32
N VAL A 121 -6.18 -2.21 10.41
CA VAL A 121 -7.33 -1.35 10.77
C VAL A 121 -8.34 -2.12 11.63
N LYS A 122 -8.63 -3.38 11.28
CA LYS A 122 -9.51 -4.24 12.07
C LYS A 122 -8.97 -4.48 13.47
N ALA A 123 -7.69 -4.80 13.61
CA ALA A 123 -7.06 -5.01 14.91
C ALA A 123 -7.09 -3.73 15.79
N ILE A 124 -6.80 -2.57 15.20
CA ILE A 124 -6.91 -1.28 15.88
C ILE A 124 -8.35 -1.05 16.38
N GLY A 125 -9.35 -1.25 15.52
CA GLY A 125 -10.76 -1.08 15.89
C GLY A 125 -11.21 -2.02 17.02
N GLU A 126 -10.79 -3.29 17.00
CA GLU A 126 -11.11 -4.25 18.05
C GLU A 126 -10.47 -3.88 19.40
N VAL A 127 -9.21 -3.42 19.40
CA VAL A 127 -8.53 -2.94 20.61
C VAL A 127 -9.18 -1.65 21.12
N ALA A 128 -9.46 -0.70 20.23
CA ALA A 128 -10.14 0.54 20.57
C ALA A 128 -11.52 0.28 21.23
N SER A 129 -12.31 -0.60 20.64
CA SER A 129 -13.61 -1.00 21.17
C SER A 129 -13.49 -1.62 22.58
N THR A 130 -12.51 -2.50 22.80
CA THR A 130 -12.25 -3.12 24.10
C THR A 130 -11.89 -2.09 25.18
N LYS A 131 -11.20 -1.01 24.78
CA LYS A 131 -10.82 0.09 25.67
C LYS A 131 -11.90 1.18 25.79
N GLY A 132 -13.01 1.06 25.10
CA GLY A 132 -14.11 2.06 25.11
C GLY A 132 -13.71 3.38 24.44
N LEU A 133 -12.76 3.36 23.51
CA LEU A 133 -12.32 4.55 22.78
C LEU A 133 -13.33 4.85 21.64
N MET A 134 -13.62 6.14 21.46
CA MET A 134 -14.50 6.61 20.40
C MET A 134 -13.74 6.90 19.10
N TYR A 135 -12.48 7.29 19.22
CA TYR A 135 -11.60 7.62 18.07
C TYR A 135 -10.20 7.08 18.31
N VAL A 136 -9.54 6.70 17.21
CA VAL A 136 -8.10 6.46 17.18
C VAL A 136 -7.51 7.36 16.09
N ILE A 137 -6.48 8.12 16.44
CA ILE A 137 -5.79 9.06 15.56
C ILE A 137 -4.43 8.45 15.20
N ASP A 138 -4.08 8.55 13.91
CA ASP A 138 -2.73 8.17 13.48
C ASP A 138 -1.72 9.26 13.89
N ASP A 139 -0.61 8.86 14.50
CA ASP A 139 0.46 9.76 14.91
C ASP A 139 1.04 10.58 13.75
N ALA A 140 1.00 10.02 12.53
CA ALA A 140 1.51 10.68 11.33
C ALA A 140 0.75 11.98 10.95
N VAL A 141 -0.51 12.13 11.40
CA VAL A 141 -1.35 13.31 11.12
C VAL A 141 -1.58 14.18 12.36
N ALA A 142 -1.17 13.73 13.54
CA ALA A 142 -1.32 14.48 14.79
C ALA A 142 -0.23 15.55 14.92
N ILE A 143 -0.62 16.79 15.12
CA ILE A 143 0.33 17.89 15.39
C ILE A 143 0.92 17.77 16.80
N TRP A 144 0.11 17.27 17.73
CA TRP A 144 0.49 17.09 19.12
C TRP A 144 -0.34 15.96 19.76
N ILE A 145 0.31 15.16 20.59
CA ILE A 145 -0.29 14.07 21.34
C ILE A 145 0.04 14.30 22.81
N SER A 146 -0.99 14.26 23.67
CA SER A 146 -0.80 14.37 25.10
C SER A 146 -0.01 13.19 25.64
N PRO A 147 0.92 13.40 26.60
CA PRO A 147 1.57 12.28 27.30
C PRO A 147 0.59 11.33 28.02
N ASP A 148 -0.61 11.82 28.34
CA ASP A 148 -1.68 11.05 29.01
C ASP A 148 -2.61 10.36 27.98
N ALA A 149 -2.37 10.51 26.65
CA ALA A 149 -3.18 9.86 25.63
C ALA A 149 -2.95 8.34 25.62
N VAL A 150 -3.98 7.60 25.20
CA VAL A 150 -3.93 6.13 25.19
C VAL A 150 -3.19 5.67 23.93
N ASP A 151 -1.94 5.23 24.11
CA ASP A 151 -1.18 4.54 23.06
C ASP A 151 -1.69 3.11 22.89
N LEU A 152 -2.01 2.73 21.63
CA LEU A 152 -2.53 1.41 21.28
C LEU A 152 -1.46 0.47 20.73
N MET A 153 -0.25 0.92 20.49
CA MET A 153 0.79 0.17 19.79
C MET A 153 1.03 -1.22 20.39
N ALA A 154 1.25 -1.28 21.72
CA ALA A 154 1.55 -2.55 22.39
C ALA A 154 0.39 -3.55 22.33
N ASP A 155 -0.84 -3.07 22.53
CA ASP A 155 -2.03 -3.94 22.55
C ASP A 155 -2.39 -4.43 21.13
N VAL A 156 -2.22 -3.56 20.13
CA VAL A 156 -2.46 -3.93 18.72
C VAL A 156 -1.40 -4.90 18.23
N LYS A 157 -0.12 -4.70 18.54
CA LYS A 157 0.94 -5.69 18.28
C LYS A 157 0.61 -7.05 18.87
N LYS A 158 0.24 -7.08 20.14
CA LYS A 158 -0.17 -8.33 20.82
C LYS A 158 -1.36 -8.99 20.11
N LYS A 159 -2.35 -8.21 19.67
CA LYS A 159 -3.52 -8.68 18.95
C LYS A 159 -3.16 -9.29 17.59
N LEU A 160 -2.17 -8.70 16.91
CA LEU A 160 -1.65 -9.15 15.61
C LEU A 160 -0.62 -10.31 15.72
N GLY A 161 -0.20 -10.67 16.94
CA GLY A 161 0.83 -11.68 17.17
C GLY A 161 2.25 -11.19 16.84
N ILE A 162 2.48 -9.89 16.90
CA ILE A 162 3.79 -9.24 16.67
C ILE A 162 4.46 -9.04 18.03
N ASN A 163 5.72 -9.46 18.17
CA ASN A 163 6.52 -9.28 19.40
C ASN A 163 7.34 -8.00 19.36
#